data_924c30e2b33d77b8af8e2e2e9559e6fa
#
_entry.id   924c30e2b33d77b8af8e2e2e9559e6fa
#
_cell.length_a   1.000
_cell.length_b   1.000
_cell.length_c   1.000
_cell.angle_alpha   90.00
_cell.angle_beta   90.00
_cell.angle_gamma   90.00
#
_symmetry.space_group_name_H-M   'P 1'
#
loop_
_entity.id
_entity.type
_entity.pdbx_description
1 polymer ?
#
loop_
_entity_poly.entity_id
_entity_poly.type
_entity_poly.pdbx_seq_one_letter_code
_entity_poly.pdbx_strand_id
1 'polypeptide(L)'
;MKGKQGGDLNGFLDHGSSFIGELEFEDTMRIDGKFKGKITSKNELIVGETATIDGEIHVGRIAISGTVMGKVKADEKIEIHRSGRVYSDLETPALIIEEGALFQGNCVMADRNEKKGPVAIVEKS
;
A
#
# COMPACT_ATOMS: atom_id res chain seq x y z
N MET A 1 11.42 17.40 -0.23
CA MET A 1 11.87 17.30 0.65
C MET A 1 11.95 16.02 1.03
N LYS A 2 12.33 15.55 1.36
CA LYS A 2 12.49 14.48 1.56
C LYS A 2 12.32 14.17 2.76
N GLY A 3 11.81 13.95 3.16
CA GLY A 3 11.59 13.73 4.29
C GLY A 3 12.25 12.82 4.96
N LYS A 4 12.70 12.63 5.46
CA LYS A 4 13.14 11.80 5.95
C LYS A 4 13.66 11.79 7.04
N GLN A 5 13.69 11.68 7.83
CA GLN A 5 14.14 11.74 8.79
C GLN A 5 14.28 10.76 9.51
N GLY A 6 14.32 10.37 9.80
CA GLY A 6 14.59 9.59 10.47
C GLY A 6 14.02 8.70 11.19
N GLY A 7 14.31 7.92 11.46
CA GLY A 7 13.95 7.12 12.23
C GLY A 7 12.72 6.56 12.51
N ASP A 8 12.19 6.51 13.46
CA ASP A 8 11.11 5.92 13.73
C ASP A 8 9.98 6.67 13.45
N LEU A 9 9.65 6.95 12.35
CA LEU A 9 8.58 7.63 12.02
C LEU A 9 7.43 6.81 11.87
N ASN A 10 6.68 6.53 12.84
CA ASN A 10 5.54 5.92 12.60
C ASN A 10 4.54 6.87 12.40
N GLY A 11 3.70 7.14 11.71
CA GLY A 11 2.71 8.17 11.59
C GLY A 11 3.22 9.36 10.92
N PHE A 12 3.91 9.13 9.82
CA PHE A 12 4.47 10.21 9.08
C PHE A 12 3.43 11.25 8.71
N LEU A 13 2.25 10.85 8.29
CA LEU A 13 1.21 11.78 7.94
C LEU A 13 0.00 11.49 8.78
N ASP A 14 -0.36 12.42 9.63
CA ASP A 14 -1.51 12.24 10.46
C ASP A 14 -2.77 12.62 9.73
N HIS A 15 -3.87 12.25 10.29
CA HIS A 15 -5.17 12.62 9.78
C HIS A 15 -5.19 14.11 9.55
N GLY A 16 -5.58 14.56 8.43
CA GLY A 16 -5.66 15.96 8.11
C GLY A 16 -4.42 16.56 7.48
N SER A 17 -3.33 15.81 7.44
CA SER A 17 -2.12 16.29 6.83
C SER A 17 -2.05 15.88 5.37
N SER A 18 -1.22 16.52 4.59
CA SER A 18 -1.03 16.10 3.22
C SER A 18 0.42 16.32 2.80
N PHE A 19 0.85 15.52 1.86
CA PHE A 19 2.22 15.55 1.40
C PHE A 19 2.25 15.22 -0.08
N ILE A 20 3.06 15.93 -0.84
CA ILE A 20 3.24 15.66 -2.25
C ILE A 20 4.73 15.51 -2.46
N GLY A 21 5.15 14.42 -3.09
CA GLY A 21 6.56 14.22 -3.37
C GLY A 21 6.93 12.75 -3.35
N GLU A 22 8.18 12.47 -3.00
CA GLU A 22 8.67 11.11 -2.96
C GLU A 22 9.09 10.78 -1.55
N LEU A 23 8.81 9.56 -1.14
CA LEU A 23 9.12 9.12 0.20
C LEU A 23 9.83 7.80 0.16
N GLU A 24 10.94 7.69 0.87
CA GLU A 24 11.62 6.44 1.04
C GLU A 24 11.79 6.23 2.51
N PHE A 25 11.62 4.99 2.97
CA PHE A 25 11.81 4.73 4.37
C PHE A 25 12.33 3.32 4.57
N GLU A 26 12.88 3.06 5.74
CA GLU A 26 13.46 1.78 6.01
C GLU A 26 12.74 0.98 7.05
N ASP A 27 11.99 1.58 7.91
CA ASP A 27 11.26 0.84 8.90
C ASP A 27 9.80 0.81 8.50
N THR A 28 8.96 0.27 9.34
CA THR A 28 7.54 0.29 9.08
C THR A 28 7.03 1.72 9.18
N MET A 29 6.19 2.10 8.24
CA MET A 29 5.64 3.44 8.26
C MET A 29 4.14 3.39 8.15
N ARG A 30 3.47 4.31 8.81
CA ARG A 30 2.03 4.40 8.77
C ARG A 30 1.62 5.77 8.27
N ILE A 31 0.68 5.81 7.33
CA ILE A 31 0.17 7.05 6.79
C ILE A 31 -1.31 7.13 7.09
N ASP A 32 -1.73 8.23 7.70
CA ASP A 32 -3.14 8.45 7.98
C ASP A 32 -3.67 9.70 7.28
N GLY A 33 -2.85 10.46 6.63
CA GLY A 33 -3.28 11.65 5.91
C GLY A 33 -3.31 11.42 4.41
N LYS A 34 -3.09 12.45 3.64
CA LYS A 34 -3.13 12.37 2.20
C LYS A 34 -1.73 12.41 1.64
N PHE A 35 -1.46 11.54 0.71
CA PHE A 35 -0.14 11.48 0.10
C PHE A 35 -0.32 11.40 -1.40
N LYS A 36 0.48 12.15 -2.14
CA LYS A 36 0.47 12.08 -3.56
C LYS A 36 1.90 12.01 -4.04
N GLY A 37 2.23 11.03 -4.86
CA GLY A 37 3.57 10.91 -5.39
C GLY A 37 4.05 9.48 -5.39
N LYS A 38 5.25 9.25 -4.86
CA LYS A 38 5.86 7.95 -4.97
C LYS A 38 6.40 7.51 -3.62
N ILE A 39 6.18 6.26 -3.28
CA ILE A 39 6.64 5.70 -2.02
C ILE A 39 7.46 4.47 -2.33
N THR A 40 8.63 4.38 -1.74
CA THR A 40 9.52 3.25 -1.95
C THR A 40 10.06 2.76 -0.62
N SER A 41 10.03 1.47 -0.40
CA SER A 41 10.63 0.88 0.78
C SER A 41 10.73 -0.61 0.58
N LYS A 42 11.56 -1.25 1.35
CA LYS A 42 11.63 -2.70 1.31
C LYS A 42 10.88 -3.26 2.49
N ASN A 43 10.32 -2.43 3.31
CA ASN A 43 9.62 -2.87 4.50
C ASN A 43 8.12 -2.67 4.36
N GLU A 44 7.45 -2.39 5.43
CA GLU A 44 6.00 -2.40 5.43
C GLU A 44 5.40 -1.01 5.46
N LEU A 45 4.37 -0.79 4.67
CA LEU A 45 3.62 0.45 4.70
C LEU A 45 2.22 0.13 5.19
N ILE A 46 1.74 0.90 6.15
CA ILE A 46 0.39 0.74 6.66
C ILE A 46 -0.40 1.97 6.25
N VAL A 47 -1.48 1.75 5.52
CA VAL A 47 -2.34 2.83 5.06
C VAL A 47 -3.57 2.83 5.95
N GLY A 48 -3.67 3.81 6.83
CA GLY A 48 -4.75 3.85 7.81
C GLY A 48 -6.09 4.21 7.20
N GLU A 49 -7.12 4.13 7.99
CA GLU A 49 -8.47 4.30 7.46
C GLU A 49 -8.74 5.69 6.91
N THR A 50 -8.06 6.69 7.44
CA THR A 50 -8.29 8.04 6.97
C THR A 50 -7.29 8.45 5.89
N ALA A 51 -6.43 7.55 5.47
CA ALA A 51 -5.41 7.89 4.50
C ALA A 51 -5.94 7.82 3.07
N THR A 52 -5.38 8.65 2.22
CA THR A 52 -5.64 8.59 0.79
C THR A 52 -4.30 8.71 0.10
N ILE A 53 -3.94 7.75 -0.71
CA ILE A 53 -2.69 7.77 -1.43
C ILE A 53 -2.96 7.71 -2.91
N ASP A 54 -2.33 8.63 -3.65
CA ASP A 54 -2.50 8.68 -5.08
C ASP A 54 -1.10 8.68 -5.67
N GLY A 55 -0.74 7.64 -6.40
CA GLY A 55 0.57 7.61 -7.03
C GLY A 55 1.10 6.20 -7.17
N GLU A 56 2.40 6.05 -6.99
CA GLU A 56 3.04 4.77 -7.16
C GLU A 56 3.65 4.33 -5.84
N ILE A 57 3.45 3.09 -5.50
CA ILE A 57 3.95 2.54 -4.26
C ILE A 57 4.72 1.28 -4.57
N HIS A 58 5.94 1.18 -4.08
CA HIS A 58 6.73 -0.04 -4.24
C HIS A 58 7.32 -0.35 -2.87
N VAL A 59 6.79 -1.35 -2.22
CA VAL A 59 7.20 -1.68 -0.86
C VAL A 59 7.33 -3.19 -0.72
N GLY A 60 7.80 -3.64 0.42
CA GLY A 60 7.86 -5.07 0.68
C GLY A 60 6.48 -5.61 0.96
N ARG A 61 5.77 -4.98 1.88
CA ARG A 61 4.42 -5.38 2.23
C ARG A 61 3.59 -4.14 2.43
N ILE A 62 2.31 -4.24 2.19
CA ILE A 62 1.44 -3.11 2.43
C ILE A 62 0.11 -3.61 2.97
N ALA A 63 -0.39 -2.92 3.98
CA ALA A 63 -1.69 -3.21 4.56
C ALA A 63 -2.54 -1.97 4.33
N ILE A 64 -3.66 -2.12 3.68
CA ILE A 64 -4.47 -0.99 3.27
C ILE A 64 -5.82 -1.01 3.94
N SER A 65 -6.09 -0.01 4.76
CA SER A 65 -7.38 0.18 5.37
C SER A 65 -8.02 1.46 4.87
N GLY A 66 -7.33 2.22 4.06
CA GLY A 66 -7.84 3.49 3.53
C GLY A 66 -7.97 3.43 2.02
N THR A 67 -7.74 4.53 1.36
CA THR A 67 -7.94 4.64 -0.09
C THR A 67 -6.60 4.73 -0.80
N VAL A 68 -6.42 3.93 -1.83
CA VAL A 68 -5.20 3.94 -2.62
C VAL A 68 -5.57 3.96 -4.09
N MET A 69 -4.94 4.87 -4.85
CA MET A 69 -5.18 5.00 -6.27
C MET A 69 -3.84 5.00 -6.97
N GLY A 70 -3.78 4.44 -8.16
CA GLY A 70 -2.56 4.44 -8.96
C GLY A 70 -1.98 3.04 -9.14
N LYS A 71 -0.76 2.84 -8.70
CA LYS A 71 -0.11 1.57 -8.86
C LYS A 71 0.55 1.14 -7.57
N VAL A 72 0.46 -0.15 -7.24
CA VAL A 72 1.07 -0.67 -6.04
C VAL A 72 1.82 -1.93 -6.39
N LYS A 73 3.08 -1.98 -6.01
CA LYS A 73 3.87 -3.18 -6.19
C LYS A 73 4.41 -3.56 -4.82
N ALA A 74 4.13 -4.77 -4.40
CA ALA A 74 4.63 -5.26 -3.13
C ALA A 74 5.43 -6.53 -3.40
N ASP A 75 6.62 -6.59 -2.87
CA ASP A 75 7.48 -7.73 -3.16
C ASP A 75 7.06 -8.97 -2.41
N GLU A 76 6.31 -8.81 -1.35
CA GLU A 76 5.92 -9.94 -0.54
C GLU A 76 4.41 -10.11 -0.47
N LYS A 77 3.66 -9.07 -0.17
CA LYS A 77 2.24 -9.24 0.07
C LYS A 77 1.49 -7.93 0.07
N ILE A 78 0.27 -7.96 -0.43
CA ILE A 78 -0.65 -6.84 -0.30
C ILE A 78 -1.86 -7.35 0.45
N GLU A 79 -2.24 -6.64 1.54
CA GLU A 79 -3.44 -6.97 2.28
C GLU A 79 -4.38 -5.79 2.19
N ILE A 80 -5.62 -6.04 1.80
CA ILE A 80 -6.63 -5.00 1.76
C ILE A 80 -7.65 -5.35 2.81
N HIS A 81 -7.72 -4.54 3.86
CA HIS A 81 -8.59 -4.80 4.98
C HIS A 81 -9.99 -4.30 4.66
N ARG A 82 -10.95 -4.65 5.50
CA ARG A 82 -12.33 -4.43 5.13
C ARG A 82 -12.67 -2.97 4.84
N SER A 83 -12.01 -2.03 5.45
CA SER A 83 -12.30 -0.64 5.17
C SER A 83 -11.49 -0.11 4.00
N GLY A 84 -10.66 -0.94 3.38
CA GLY A 84 -9.82 -0.48 2.28
C GLY A 84 -10.58 -0.26 1.00
N ARG A 85 -10.17 0.74 0.24
CA ARG A 85 -10.76 1.02 -1.03
C ARG A 85 -9.62 1.24 -2.00
N VAL A 86 -9.41 0.29 -2.89
CA VAL A 86 -8.25 0.30 -3.76
C VAL A 86 -8.68 0.42 -5.21
N TYR A 87 -8.24 1.49 -5.86
CA TYR A 87 -8.54 1.72 -7.25
C TYR A 87 -7.19 1.78 -7.95
N SER A 88 -6.54 0.63 -8.07
CA SER A 88 -5.15 0.60 -8.49
C SER A 88 -4.84 -0.65 -9.26
N ASP A 89 -3.72 -0.61 -9.95
CA ASP A 89 -3.17 -1.82 -10.52
C ASP A 89 -2.18 -2.36 -9.50
N LEU A 90 -2.29 -3.63 -9.20
CA LEU A 90 -1.47 -4.26 -8.16
C LEU A 90 -0.55 -5.30 -8.76
N GLU A 91 0.63 -5.41 -8.16
CA GLU A 91 1.57 -6.45 -8.56
C GLU A 91 2.15 -7.01 -7.28
N THR A 92 1.97 -8.28 -7.01
CA THR A 92 2.43 -8.89 -5.77
C THR A 92 2.35 -10.40 -5.89
N PRO A 93 3.18 -11.14 -5.19
CA PRO A 93 3.03 -12.59 -5.17
C PRO A 93 1.89 -13.06 -4.27
N ALA A 94 1.40 -12.22 -3.40
CA ALA A 94 0.30 -12.63 -2.52
C ALA A 94 -0.65 -11.47 -2.29
N LEU A 95 -1.93 -11.72 -2.51
CA LEU A 95 -2.94 -10.68 -2.32
C LEU A 95 -4.03 -11.23 -1.42
N ILE A 96 -4.32 -10.54 -0.34
CA ILE A 96 -5.36 -10.92 0.58
C ILE A 96 -6.36 -9.78 0.64
N ILE A 97 -7.61 -10.09 0.39
CA ILE A 97 -8.66 -9.08 0.44
C ILE A 97 -9.71 -9.56 1.43
N GLU A 98 -9.95 -8.75 2.44
CA GLU A 98 -10.95 -9.10 3.44
C GLU A 98 -12.33 -8.79 2.91
N GLU A 99 -13.29 -9.53 3.40
CA GLU A 99 -14.66 -9.31 3.00
C GLU A 99 -15.05 -7.90 3.38
N GLY A 100 -15.67 -7.19 2.51
CA GLY A 100 -16.07 -5.80 2.72
C GLY A 100 -15.16 -4.80 2.05
N ALA A 101 -13.95 -5.20 1.70
CA ALA A 101 -13.04 -4.30 1.03
C ALA A 101 -13.44 -4.09 -0.42
N LEU A 102 -13.01 -2.98 -0.99
CA LEU A 102 -13.31 -2.68 -2.37
C LEU A 102 -12.01 -2.67 -3.17
N PHE A 103 -12.00 -3.40 -4.27
CA PHE A 103 -10.84 -3.38 -5.14
C PHE A 103 -11.33 -3.28 -6.57
N GLN A 104 -10.87 -2.28 -7.29
CA GLN A 104 -11.15 -2.12 -8.69
C GLN A 104 -9.85 -1.88 -9.40
N GLY A 105 -9.52 -2.72 -10.35
CA GLY A 105 -8.27 -2.60 -11.08
C GLY A 105 -7.79 -3.96 -11.49
N ASN A 106 -6.50 -4.08 -11.76
CA ASN A 106 -5.92 -5.33 -12.18
C ASN A 106 -4.91 -5.78 -11.14
N CYS A 107 -4.72 -7.07 -11.02
CA CYS A 107 -3.72 -7.59 -10.14
C CYS A 107 -2.91 -8.63 -10.87
N VAL A 108 -1.60 -8.46 -10.87
CA VAL A 108 -0.70 -9.42 -11.48
C VAL A 108 0.04 -10.08 -10.33
N MET A 109 0.02 -11.41 -10.30
CA MET A 109 0.70 -12.13 -9.26
C MET A 109 2.10 -12.43 -9.73
N ALA A 110 3.01 -11.61 -9.34
CA ALA A 110 4.35 -11.75 -9.80
C ALA A 110 5.13 -12.61 -8.85
N ASP A 111 5.20 -13.89 -9.14
CA ASP A 111 5.91 -14.74 -8.31
C ASP A 111 7.31 -14.87 -8.74
N ARG A 112 8.23 -15.09 -7.92
CA ARG A 112 9.49 -15.14 -8.35
C ARG A 112 9.74 -16.31 -9.16
N ASN A 113 8.98 -17.29 -9.23
CA ASN A 113 9.18 -18.38 -10.07
C ASN A 113 8.36 -18.28 -11.25
N GLU A 114 8.05 -17.21 -11.54
CA GLU A 114 7.34 -16.95 -12.63
C GLU A 114 6.14 -17.63 -12.84
N LYS A 115 5.40 -17.97 -12.10
CA LYS A 115 4.27 -18.51 -12.38
C LYS A 115 3.37 -17.53 -12.52
N LYS A 116 2.64 -17.26 -13.07
CA LYS A 116 1.82 -16.25 -13.29
C LYS A 116 0.46 -16.46 -13.19
N GLY A 117 -0.38 -15.88 -13.29
CA GLY A 117 -1.77 -15.99 -13.14
C GLY A 117 -2.22 -15.21 -11.99
N PRO A 118 -3.32 -14.62 -11.98
CA PRO A 118 -3.81 -13.85 -10.89
C PRO A 118 -4.42 -14.74 -9.86
N VAL A 119 -4.13 -14.53 -8.63
CA VAL A 119 -4.70 -15.28 -7.56
C VAL A 119 -5.03 -14.33 -6.47
N ALA A 120 -6.24 -14.36 -6.00
CA ALA A 120 -6.63 -13.50 -4.91
C ALA A 120 -7.20 -14.36 -3.82
N ILE A 121 -6.75 -14.15 -2.62
CA ILE A 121 -7.24 -14.89 -1.50
C ILE A 121 -8.17 -14.01 -0.76
N VAL A 122 -9.41 -14.43 -0.63
CA VAL A 122 -10.41 -13.64 0.05
C VAL A 122 -10.69 -14.29 1.38
N GLU A 123 -10.48 -13.52 2.44
CA GLU A 123 -10.73 -14.03 3.76
C GLU A 123 -11.95 -13.42 4.32
N LYS A 124 -12.83 -14.25 4.90
CA LYS A 124 -13.99 -13.73 5.47
C LYS A 124 -13.80 -13.64 6.88
N SER A 125 -14.15 -12.65 7.49
CA SER A 125 -13.92 -12.54 8.88
C SER A 125 -15.15 -12.25 9.67
#